data_121744b6f01e32d7d7e8020aea596ed1
#
_entry.id   121744b6f01e32d7d7e8020aea596ed1
#
_cell.length_a   1.000
_cell.length_b   1.000
_cell.length_c   1.000
_cell.angle_alpha   90.00
_cell.angle_beta   90.00
_cell.angle_gamma   90.00
#
_symmetry.space_group_name_H-M   'P 1'
#
loop_
_entity.id
_entity.type
_entity.pdbx_description
1 polymer ?
#
loop_
_entity_poly.entity_id
_entity_poly.type
_entity_poly.pdbx_seq_one_letter_code
_entity_poly.pdbx_strand_id
1 'polypeptide(L)'
;MISFAGKVKNELCRVGISRQCCARAEGYGVLLYGNTFTPGEIRIITENGDFAARLPKLFQKAFGVKFDRVPEKTNGKGKLIFGITAPEKLEKIINTFGYDARQLTALHVNFGILEEDCCRTAFLRGAFLAGGSVTDPEKRYHLELATSHVPASREVQALMEEMGFLPRSIRRGADALLYFKQSEHIEDFLTKIGAPAAAMDIMTAKVDKEIRNGANRAMNCDMANVNKTLDAAQEQVGAIEKLRRNARWDTLPEKLRQTAALRLEYPELSLVQLAEKCDPPVTKSCMNHRMRKLMEEAKEL
;
A
#
# COMPACT_ATOMS: atom_id res chain seq x y z
N MET A 1 -8.78 -17.73 5.12
CA MET A 1 -9.14 -16.40 4.57
C MET A 1 -8.37 -16.22 3.28
N ILE A 2 -9.02 -15.76 2.19
CA ILE A 2 -8.34 -15.50 0.90
C ILE A 2 -7.58 -14.18 1.03
N SER A 3 -6.31 -14.13 0.58
CA SER A 3 -5.52 -12.90 0.57
C SER A 3 -6.11 -11.86 -0.41
N PHE A 4 -5.76 -10.57 -0.23
CA PHE A 4 -6.21 -9.53 -1.16
C PHE A 4 -5.74 -9.81 -2.59
N ALA A 5 -4.48 -10.22 -2.78
CA ALA A 5 -3.99 -10.67 -4.08
C ALA A 5 -4.81 -11.84 -4.67
N GLY A 6 -5.27 -12.75 -3.82
CA GLY A 6 -6.16 -13.85 -4.23
C GLY A 6 -7.52 -13.34 -4.69
N LYS A 7 -8.12 -12.34 -4.01
CA LYS A 7 -9.38 -11.70 -4.44
C LYS A 7 -9.22 -11.04 -5.80
N VAL A 8 -8.14 -10.29 -6.02
CA VAL A 8 -7.83 -9.65 -7.31
C VAL A 8 -7.72 -10.69 -8.41
N LYS A 9 -6.96 -11.77 -8.20
CA LYS A 9 -6.82 -12.85 -9.19
C LYS A 9 -8.16 -13.53 -9.51
N ASN A 10 -9.01 -13.73 -8.51
CA ASN A 10 -10.35 -14.28 -8.71
C ASN A 10 -11.23 -13.35 -9.56
N GLU A 11 -11.17 -12.04 -9.33
CA GLU A 11 -11.88 -11.04 -10.15
C GLU A 11 -11.40 -11.06 -11.60
N LEU A 12 -10.08 -11.02 -11.81
CA LEU A 12 -9.48 -11.10 -13.16
C LEU A 12 -9.86 -12.37 -13.91
N CYS A 13 -10.03 -13.49 -13.21
CA CYS A 13 -10.45 -14.75 -13.80
C CYS A 13 -11.90 -14.75 -14.32
N ARG A 14 -12.74 -13.78 -13.91
CA ARG A 14 -14.12 -13.60 -14.42
C ARG A 14 -14.15 -12.87 -15.75
N VAL A 15 -13.08 -12.19 -16.13
CA VAL A 15 -12.97 -11.52 -17.44
C VAL A 15 -13.05 -12.56 -18.55
N GLY A 16 -13.98 -12.38 -19.50
CA GLY A 16 -14.20 -13.33 -20.59
C GLY A 16 -13.03 -13.46 -21.55
N ILE A 17 -12.78 -14.68 -22.03
CA ILE A 17 -11.79 -14.97 -23.07
C ILE A 17 -12.51 -15.00 -24.42
N SER A 18 -12.93 -13.85 -24.96
CA SER A 18 -13.76 -13.80 -26.16
C SER A 18 -12.95 -13.84 -27.47
N ARG A 19 -11.95 -12.95 -27.59
CA ARG A 19 -11.13 -12.82 -28.78
C ARG A 19 -9.90 -13.71 -28.73
N GLN A 20 -9.53 -14.32 -29.87
CA GLN A 20 -8.35 -15.17 -29.94
C GLN A 20 -7.03 -14.39 -29.77
N CYS A 21 -6.96 -13.15 -30.32
CA CYS A 21 -5.81 -12.28 -30.12
C CYS A 21 -5.57 -11.98 -28.62
N CYS A 22 -6.62 -11.62 -27.86
CA CYS A 22 -6.52 -11.40 -26.44
C CYS A 22 -6.17 -12.67 -25.67
N ALA A 23 -6.68 -13.84 -26.09
CA ALA A 23 -6.31 -15.12 -25.49
C ALA A 23 -4.81 -15.42 -25.66
N ARG A 24 -4.26 -15.19 -26.88
CA ARG A 24 -2.82 -15.33 -27.15
C ARG A 24 -1.99 -14.38 -26.31
N ALA A 25 -2.39 -13.11 -26.25
CA ALA A 25 -1.70 -12.08 -25.46
C ALA A 25 -1.73 -12.42 -23.96
N GLU A 26 -2.88 -12.85 -23.42
CA GLU A 26 -2.99 -13.26 -22.01
C GLU A 26 -2.15 -14.49 -21.71
N GLY A 27 -2.20 -15.52 -22.59
CA GLY A 27 -1.35 -16.70 -22.49
C GLY A 27 0.14 -16.37 -22.55
N TYR A 28 0.52 -15.38 -23.36
CA TYR A 28 1.89 -14.88 -23.44
C TYR A 28 2.35 -14.24 -22.12
N GLY A 29 1.55 -13.37 -21.54
CA GLY A 29 1.81 -12.79 -20.21
C GLY A 29 1.97 -13.89 -19.15
N VAL A 30 1.09 -14.91 -19.16
CA VAL A 30 1.18 -16.05 -18.24
C VAL A 30 2.51 -16.79 -18.42
N LEU A 31 2.98 -17.01 -19.64
CA LEU A 31 4.22 -17.73 -19.92
C LEU A 31 5.46 -16.93 -19.49
N LEU A 32 5.52 -15.64 -19.81
CA LEU A 32 6.67 -14.78 -19.45
C LEU A 32 6.78 -14.51 -17.95
N TYR A 33 5.68 -14.62 -17.21
CA TYR A 33 5.63 -14.40 -15.75
C TYR A 33 5.37 -15.70 -14.97
N GLY A 34 5.31 -16.84 -15.68
CA GLY A 34 5.18 -18.18 -15.09
C GLY A 34 6.50 -18.70 -14.52
N ASN A 35 6.44 -19.92 -13.97
CA ASN A 35 7.60 -20.50 -13.29
C ASN A 35 8.67 -20.99 -14.24
N THR A 36 8.28 -21.59 -15.38
CA THR A 36 9.22 -22.10 -16.40
C THR A 36 8.62 -21.92 -17.77
N PHE A 37 9.36 -21.29 -18.66
CA PHE A 37 9.05 -21.23 -20.09
C PHE A 37 10.34 -21.40 -20.87
N THR A 38 10.58 -22.62 -21.36
CA THR A 38 11.78 -23.05 -22.12
C THR A 38 11.37 -23.92 -23.27
N PRO A 39 12.27 -24.18 -24.24
CA PRO A 39 12.01 -25.15 -25.30
C PRO A 39 11.74 -26.58 -24.82
N GLY A 40 12.18 -26.94 -23.62
CA GLY A 40 12.00 -28.29 -23.06
C GLY A 40 10.81 -28.46 -22.14
N GLU A 41 10.33 -27.36 -21.51
CA GLU A 41 9.23 -27.43 -20.53
C GLU A 41 8.53 -26.07 -20.38
N ILE A 42 7.21 -26.11 -20.28
CA ILE A 42 6.39 -25.06 -19.71
C ILE A 42 5.82 -25.58 -18.40
N ARG A 43 6.05 -24.81 -17.30
CA ARG A 43 5.52 -25.15 -15.99
C ARG A 43 4.92 -23.92 -15.33
N ILE A 44 3.65 -24.04 -14.91
CA ILE A 44 2.88 -22.98 -14.22
C ILE A 44 2.43 -23.54 -12.89
N ILE A 45 2.76 -22.84 -11.82
CA ILE A 45 2.41 -23.22 -10.44
C ILE A 45 1.53 -22.11 -9.86
N THR A 46 0.37 -22.47 -9.33
CA THR A 46 -0.52 -21.54 -8.68
C THR A 46 -1.18 -22.14 -7.44
N GLU A 47 -1.53 -21.33 -6.47
CA GLU A 47 -2.38 -21.69 -5.33
C GLU A 47 -3.80 -21.14 -5.50
N ASN A 48 -4.06 -20.36 -6.57
CA ASN A 48 -5.35 -19.76 -6.84
C ASN A 48 -6.20 -20.70 -7.70
N GLY A 49 -7.33 -21.17 -7.14
CA GLY A 49 -8.22 -22.13 -7.79
C GLY A 49 -8.89 -21.59 -9.06
N ASP A 50 -9.29 -20.31 -9.07
CA ASP A 50 -9.96 -19.69 -10.22
C ASP A 50 -8.97 -19.54 -11.38
N PHE A 51 -7.73 -19.18 -11.09
CA PHE A 51 -6.67 -19.12 -12.11
C PHE A 51 -6.34 -20.53 -12.65
N ALA A 52 -6.27 -21.51 -11.77
CA ALA A 52 -6.09 -22.92 -12.20
C ALA A 52 -7.24 -23.38 -13.12
N ALA A 53 -8.48 -23.03 -12.82
CA ALA A 53 -9.62 -23.37 -13.68
C ALA A 53 -9.62 -22.60 -15.02
N ARG A 54 -9.01 -21.41 -15.07
CA ARG A 54 -8.87 -20.59 -16.27
C ARG A 54 -7.82 -21.13 -17.23
N LEU A 55 -6.69 -21.63 -16.72
CA LEU A 55 -5.52 -22.04 -17.51
C LEU A 55 -5.85 -23.02 -18.66
N PRO A 56 -6.59 -24.13 -18.45
CA PRO A 56 -6.90 -25.05 -19.55
C PRO A 56 -7.73 -24.40 -20.67
N LYS A 57 -8.70 -23.54 -20.30
CA LYS A 57 -9.55 -22.81 -21.24
C LYS A 57 -8.73 -21.78 -22.03
N LEU A 58 -7.85 -21.06 -21.34
CA LEU A 58 -6.96 -20.07 -21.94
C LEU A 58 -6.01 -20.71 -22.95
N PHE A 59 -5.30 -21.78 -22.58
CA PHE A 59 -4.33 -22.44 -23.45
C PHE A 59 -5.00 -23.13 -24.65
N GLN A 60 -6.18 -23.72 -24.45
CA GLN A 60 -6.97 -24.27 -25.55
C GLN A 60 -7.40 -23.17 -26.54
N LYS A 61 -7.85 -22.00 -26.05
CA LYS A 61 -8.27 -20.88 -26.90
C LYS A 61 -7.08 -20.20 -27.60
N ALA A 62 -5.98 -19.97 -26.86
CA ALA A 62 -4.80 -19.26 -27.34
C ALA A 62 -4.00 -20.07 -28.38
N PHE A 63 -3.74 -21.34 -28.09
CA PHE A 63 -2.76 -22.18 -28.79
C PHE A 63 -3.37 -23.47 -29.39
N GLY A 64 -4.61 -23.82 -28.99
CA GLY A 64 -5.21 -25.09 -29.40
C GLY A 64 -4.50 -26.28 -28.76
N VAL A 65 -3.91 -26.15 -27.58
CA VAL A 65 -3.19 -27.21 -26.86
C VAL A 65 -3.80 -27.46 -25.48
N LYS A 66 -3.65 -28.73 -25.03
CA LYS A 66 -3.99 -29.16 -23.67
C LYS A 66 -2.72 -29.41 -22.88
N PHE A 67 -2.74 -29.15 -21.58
CA PHE A 67 -1.66 -29.48 -20.66
C PHE A 67 -1.43 -31.01 -20.64
N ASP A 68 -0.17 -31.43 -20.54
CA ASP A 68 0.22 -32.84 -20.39
C ASP A 68 0.08 -33.28 -18.94
N ARG A 69 0.41 -32.35 -18.02
CA ARG A 69 0.25 -32.51 -16.59
C ARG A 69 -0.78 -31.49 -16.08
N VAL A 70 -1.81 -31.98 -15.43
CA VAL A 70 -2.81 -31.17 -14.72
C VAL A 70 -2.82 -31.56 -13.25
N PRO A 71 -3.13 -30.66 -12.32
CA PRO A 71 -3.21 -31.02 -10.91
C PRO A 71 -4.30 -32.05 -10.68
N GLU A 72 -4.00 -33.07 -9.88
CA GLU A 72 -5.03 -33.96 -9.33
C GLU A 72 -5.98 -33.11 -8.46
N LYS A 73 -7.28 -33.49 -8.45
CA LYS A 73 -8.29 -32.80 -7.63
C LYS A 73 -7.93 -32.94 -6.16
N THR A 74 -7.09 -32.07 -5.64
CA THR A 74 -6.81 -31.95 -4.22
C THR A 74 -7.83 -31.02 -3.56
N ASN A 75 -8.22 -31.32 -2.32
CA ASN A 75 -9.24 -30.62 -1.53
C ASN A 75 -8.91 -29.14 -1.23
N GLY A 76 -8.63 -28.35 -2.28
CA GLY A 76 -8.58 -26.88 -2.25
C GLY A 76 -7.41 -26.21 -1.51
N LYS A 77 -6.42 -26.97 -1.04
CA LYS A 77 -5.21 -26.42 -0.41
C LYS A 77 -3.95 -27.03 -1.00
N GLY A 78 -3.08 -26.22 -1.57
CA GLY A 78 -1.77 -26.62 -2.05
C GLY A 78 -1.42 -26.03 -3.42
N LYS A 79 -0.20 -26.31 -3.88
CA LYS A 79 0.32 -25.88 -5.18
C LYS A 79 -0.29 -26.71 -6.30
N LEU A 80 -1.00 -26.05 -7.20
CA LEU A 80 -1.57 -26.63 -8.41
C LEU A 80 -0.55 -26.47 -9.54
N ILE A 81 -0.06 -27.59 -10.09
CA ILE A 81 1.03 -27.62 -11.09
C ILE A 81 0.46 -28.03 -12.42
N PHE A 82 0.66 -27.16 -13.42
CA PHE A 82 0.36 -27.44 -14.83
C PHE A 82 1.66 -27.54 -15.61
N GLY A 83 1.77 -28.52 -16.49
CA GLY A 83 2.96 -28.75 -17.28
C GLY A 83 2.65 -29.11 -18.74
N ILE A 84 3.53 -28.66 -19.64
CA ILE A 84 3.59 -29.08 -21.04
C ILE A 84 5.02 -29.51 -21.31
N THR A 85 5.20 -30.75 -21.74
CA THR A 85 6.51 -31.36 -22.04
C THR A 85 6.55 -32.02 -23.44
N ALA A 86 5.38 -32.18 -24.06
CA ALA A 86 5.31 -32.71 -25.42
C ALA A 86 5.97 -31.74 -26.43
N PRO A 87 7.02 -32.18 -27.17
CA PRO A 87 7.78 -31.30 -28.07
C PRO A 87 6.93 -30.55 -29.08
N GLU A 88 5.96 -31.25 -29.70
CA GLU A 88 5.04 -30.68 -30.70
C GLU A 88 4.20 -29.50 -30.14
N LYS A 89 3.79 -29.63 -28.89
CA LYS A 89 3.00 -28.56 -28.21
C LYS A 89 3.89 -27.36 -27.84
N LEU A 90 5.11 -27.66 -27.37
CA LEU A 90 6.11 -26.64 -27.03
C LEU A 90 6.49 -25.84 -28.28
N GLU A 91 6.83 -26.52 -29.38
CA GLU A 91 7.18 -25.90 -30.66
C GLU A 91 6.02 -25.03 -31.18
N LYS A 92 4.79 -25.55 -31.13
CA LYS A 92 3.60 -24.81 -31.54
C LYS A 92 3.40 -23.51 -30.74
N ILE A 93 3.59 -23.54 -29.40
CA ILE A 93 3.48 -22.38 -28.53
C ILE A 93 4.60 -21.39 -28.83
N ILE A 94 5.85 -21.86 -28.89
CA ILE A 94 7.05 -21.05 -29.14
C ILE A 94 6.95 -20.34 -30.50
N ASN A 95 6.56 -21.07 -31.56
CA ASN A 95 6.37 -20.52 -32.90
C ASN A 95 5.23 -19.45 -32.96
N THR A 96 4.20 -19.58 -32.09
CA THR A 96 3.13 -18.58 -32.02
C THR A 96 3.67 -17.19 -31.65
N PHE A 97 4.79 -17.13 -30.93
CA PHE A 97 5.43 -15.89 -30.49
C PHE A 97 6.60 -15.46 -31.39
N GLY A 98 6.82 -16.16 -32.50
CA GLY A 98 7.90 -15.86 -33.44
C GLY A 98 9.28 -16.23 -32.93
N TYR A 99 9.39 -17.12 -31.95
CA TYR A 99 10.65 -17.68 -31.49
C TYR A 99 11.02 -18.93 -32.29
N ASP A 100 12.32 -19.14 -32.42
CA ASP A 100 12.85 -20.45 -32.88
C ASP A 100 13.26 -21.26 -31.64
N ALA A 101 12.61 -22.39 -31.40
CA ALA A 101 12.89 -23.26 -30.25
C ALA A 101 14.36 -23.76 -30.23
N ARG A 102 15.04 -23.78 -31.38
CA ARG A 102 16.44 -24.24 -31.51
C ARG A 102 17.45 -23.15 -31.13
N GLN A 103 17.05 -21.88 -31.21
CA GLN A 103 17.94 -20.73 -31.01
C GLN A 103 17.52 -19.87 -29.79
N LEU A 104 16.57 -20.33 -29.00
CA LEU A 104 16.00 -19.56 -27.89
C LEU A 104 16.99 -19.50 -26.72
N THR A 105 17.78 -18.42 -26.66
CA THR A 105 18.72 -18.13 -25.57
C THR A 105 18.12 -17.16 -24.52
N ALA A 106 17.22 -16.26 -24.94
CA ALA A 106 16.53 -15.33 -24.07
C ALA A 106 15.12 -15.06 -24.58
N LEU A 107 14.20 -14.83 -23.65
CA LEU A 107 12.82 -14.47 -23.98
C LEU A 107 12.70 -12.95 -24.05
N HIS A 108 12.17 -12.47 -25.17
CA HIS A 108 11.87 -11.07 -25.46
C HIS A 108 10.37 -10.90 -25.73
N VAL A 109 9.84 -9.70 -25.58
CA VAL A 109 8.43 -9.42 -25.89
C VAL A 109 8.27 -9.22 -27.39
N ASN A 110 7.44 -10.03 -28.04
CA ASN A 110 7.03 -9.78 -29.43
C ASN A 110 5.88 -8.77 -29.43
N PHE A 111 6.21 -7.50 -29.72
CA PHE A 111 5.23 -6.40 -29.76
C PHE A 111 4.20 -6.55 -30.87
N GLY A 112 4.48 -7.28 -31.94
CA GLY A 112 3.52 -7.58 -33.01
C GLY A 112 2.30 -8.38 -32.54
N ILE A 113 2.38 -9.04 -31.36
CA ILE A 113 1.23 -9.70 -30.73
C ILE A 113 0.45 -8.72 -29.84
N LEU A 114 1.06 -7.59 -29.48
CA LEU A 114 0.55 -6.58 -28.55
C LEU A 114 0.22 -5.24 -29.23
N GLU A 115 -0.10 -5.25 -30.53
CA GLU A 115 -0.42 -4.03 -31.28
C GLU A 115 -1.69 -3.34 -30.72
N GLU A 116 -2.74 -4.14 -30.49
CA GLU A 116 -4.03 -3.63 -30.04
C GLU A 116 -4.04 -3.40 -28.52
N ASP A 117 -4.69 -2.32 -28.07
CA ASP A 117 -4.84 -2.01 -26.63
C ASP A 117 -5.50 -3.14 -25.84
N CYS A 118 -6.46 -3.86 -26.44
CA CYS A 118 -7.09 -5.01 -25.80
C CYS A 118 -6.10 -6.19 -25.61
N CYS A 119 -5.09 -6.34 -26.49
CA CYS A 119 -4.05 -7.35 -26.38
C CYS A 119 -3.03 -6.96 -25.31
N ARG A 120 -2.61 -5.68 -25.24
CA ARG A 120 -1.75 -5.13 -24.19
C ARG A 120 -2.37 -5.33 -22.82
N THR A 121 -3.65 -4.99 -22.68
CA THR A 121 -4.43 -5.19 -21.45
C THR A 121 -4.51 -6.68 -21.06
N ALA A 122 -4.80 -7.57 -22.01
CA ALA A 122 -4.87 -9.01 -21.78
C ALA A 122 -3.51 -9.59 -21.37
N PHE A 123 -2.42 -9.13 -22.00
CA PHE A 123 -1.05 -9.52 -21.67
C PHE A 123 -0.69 -9.17 -20.23
N LEU A 124 -0.93 -7.92 -19.80
CA LEU A 124 -0.67 -7.48 -18.43
C LEU A 124 -1.55 -8.23 -17.41
N ARG A 125 -2.80 -8.56 -17.77
CA ARG A 125 -3.65 -9.45 -16.97
C ARG A 125 -3.02 -10.82 -16.78
N GLY A 126 -2.53 -11.44 -17.85
CA GLY A 126 -1.83 -12.73 -17.82
C GLY A 126 -0.58 -12.69 -16.98
N ALA A 127 0.23 -11.63 -17.14
CA ALA A 127 1.44 -11.39 -16.34
C ALA A 127 1.11 -11.28 -14.84
N PHE A 128 0.05 -10.54 -14.48
CA PHE A 128 -0.38 -10.41 -13.09
C PHE A 128 -0.95 -11.72 -12.53
N LEU A 129 -1.73 -12.47 -13.30
CA LEU A 129 -2.26 -13.75 -12.85
C LEU A 129 -1.16 -14.74 -12.51
N ALA A 130 -0.06 -14.78 -13.30
CA ALA A 130 1.07 -15.68 -13.08
C ALA A 130 2.05 -15.16 -12.02
N GLY A 131 2.64 -13.99 -12.25
CA GLY A 131 3.73 -13.44 -11.44
C GLY A 131 3.38 -12.20 -10.62
N GLY A 132 2.10 -11.77 -10.62
CA GLY A 132 1.64 -10.59 -9.89
C GLY A 132 1.28 -10.85 -8.45
N SER A 133 1.55 -9.84 -7.62
CA SER A 133 1.12 -9.77 -6.22
C SER A 133 0.71 -8.36 -5.85
N VAL A 134 -0.23 -8.23 -4.93
CA VAL A 134 -0.65 -6.95 -4.35
C VAL A 134 -0.91 -7.14 -2.86
N THR A 135 -0.40 -6.20 -2.07
CA THR A 135 -0.56 -6.23 -0.62
C THR A 135 -1.95 -5.72 -0.24
N ASP A 136 -2.45 -6.21 0.89
CA ASP A 136 -3.68 -5.74 1.51
C ASP A 136 -3.62 -4.21 1.71
N PRO A 137 -4.59 -3.45 1.16
CA PRO A 137 -4.60 -1.98 1.24
C PRO A 137 -4.68 -1.46 2.67
N GLU A 138 -5.23 -2.22 3.63
CA GLU A 138 -5.22 -1.85 5.04
C GLU A 138 -3.80 -1.79 5.63
N LYS A 139 -2.86 -2.57 5.08
CA LYS A 139 -1.47 -2.60 5.53
C LYS A 139 -0.62 -1.56 4.82
N ARG A 140 -0.45 -1.70 3.50
CA ARG A 140 0.37 -0.82 2.67
C ARG A 140 -0.03 -0.90 1.20
N TYR A 141 0.30 0.13 0.42
CA TYR A 141 0.15 0.12 -1.03
C TYR A 141 1.42 -0.44 -1.66
N HIS A 142 1.30 -1.62 -2.25
CA HIS A 142 2.39 -2.26 -2.98
C HIS A 142 1.82 -3.30 -3.94
N LEU A 143 2.07 -3.12 -5.22
CA LEU A 143 1.79 -4.09 -6.27
C LEU A 143 3.10 -4.41 -6.99
N GLU A 144 3.36 -5.68 -7.26
CA GLU A 144 4.55 -6.12 -7.99
C GLU A 144 4.22 -7.18 -9.06
N LEU A 145 4.98 -7.15 -10.14
CA LEU A 145 5.06 -8.18 -11.17
C LEU A 145 6.47 -8.74 -11.15
N ALA A 146 6.63 -10.02 -10.90
CA ALA A 146 7.92 -10.70 -10.79
C ALA A 146 8.10 -11.73 -11.90
N THR A 147 9.26 -11.72 -12.53
CA THR A 147 9.66 -12.72 -13.54
C THR A 147 11.16 -12.99 -13.49
N SER A 148 11.56 -14.22 -13.81
CA SER A 148 12.97 -14.61 -14.01
C SER A 148 13.52 -14.16 -15.38
N HIS A 149 12.65 -13.75 -16.33
CA HIS A 149 13.02 -13.31 -17.67
C HIS A 149 13.38 -11.83 -17.72
N VAL A 150 14.62 -11.49 -17.33
CA VAL A 150 15.10 -10.11 -17.18
C VAL A 150 14.94 -9.25 -18.44
N PRO A 151 15.27 -9.72 -19.67
CA PRO A 151 15.05 -8.93 -20.89
C PRO A 151 13.57 -8.61 -21.08
N ALA A 152 12.69 -9.62 -20.98
CA ALA A 152 11.24 -9.42 -21.10
C ALA A 152 10.70 -8.42 -20.06
N SER A 153 11.20 -8.43 -18.82
CA SER A 153 10.79 -7.46 -17.81
C SER A 153 11.07 -6.01 -18.19
N ARG A 154 12.21 -5.72 -18.83
CA ARG A 154 12.54 -4.36 -19.30
C ARG A 154 11.62 -3.92 -20.44
N GLU A 155 11.30 -4.83 -21.33
CA GLU A 155 10.39 -4.55 -22.46
C GLU A 155 8.96 -4.38 -21.99
N VAL A 156 8.53 -5.16 -20.98
CA VAL A 156 7.23 -4.95 -20.30
C VAL A 156 7.18 -3.61 -19.56
N GLN A 157 8.30 -3.16 -18.99
CA GLN A 157 8.36 -1.81 -18.41
C GLN A 157 8.07 -0.75 -19.49
N ALA A 158 8.74 -0.84 -20.65
CA ALA A 158 8.50 0.08 -21.76
C ALA A 158 7.04 0.02 -22.26
N LEU A 159 6.46 -1.19 -22.38
CA LEU A 159 5.05 -1.36 -22.72
C LEU A 159 4.12 -0.66 -21.71
N MET A 160 4.40 -0.80 -20.42
CA MET A 160 3.62 -0.15 -19.37
C MET A 160 3.74 1.37 -19.44
N GLU A 161 4.94 1.90 -19.71
CA GLU A 161 5.19 3.33 -19.89
C GLU A 161 4.43 3.90 -21.10
N GLU A 162 4.40 3.18 -22.22
CA GLU A 162 3.57 3.54 -23.39
C GLU A 162 2.07 3.55 -23.08
N MET A 163 1.62 2.70 -22.13
CA MET A 163 0.23 2.66 -21.68
C MET A 163 -0.09 3.71 -20.60
N GLY A 164 0.88 4.55 -20.22
CA GLY A 164 0.73 5.61 -19.21
C GLY A 164 1.00 5.17 -17.79
N PHE A 165 1.51 3.95 -17.57
CA PHE A 165 1.93 3.49 -16.25
C PHE A 165 3.41 3.75 -16.03
N LEU A 166 3.80 4.13 -14.81
CA LEU A 166 5.19 4.43 -14.44
C LEU A 166 5.68 3.47 -13.34
N PRO A 167 5.88 2.17 -13.64
CA PRO A 167 6.39 1.23 -12.67
C PRO A 167 7.86 1.53 -12.34
N ARG A 168 8.25 1.26 -11.10
CA ARG A 168 9.67 1.19 -10.73
C ARG A 168 10.16 -0.23 -10.95
N SER A 169 11.45 -0.38 -11.26
CA SER A 169 12.08 -1.68 -11.46
C SER A 169 13.16 -1.94 -10.41
N ILE A 170 13.30 -3.20 -10.00
CA ILE A 170 14.36 -3.67 -9.11
C ILE A 170 14.68 -5.14 -9.41
N ARG A 171 15.88 -5.56 -9.10
CA ARG A 171 16.27 -6.97 -9.11
C ARG A 171 16.27 -7.54 -7.70
N ARG A 172 15.70 -8.74 -7.54
CA ARG A 172 15.72 -9.49 -6.28
C ARG A 172 16.22 -10.91 -6.58
N GLY A 173 17.49 -11.16 -6.32
CA GLY A 173 18.14 -12.42 -6.72
C GLY A 173 18.15 -12.59 -8.25
N ALA A 174 17.57 -13.68 -8.73
CA ALA A 174 17.44 -13.97 -10.16
C ALA A 174 16.26 -13.22 -10.82
N ASP A 175 15.29 -12.75 -10.03
CA ASP A 175 14.06 -12.17 -10.56
C ASP A 175 14.19 -10.67 -10.81
N ALA A 176 13.54 -10.20 -11.88
CA ALA A 176 13.26 -8.82 -12.16
C ALA A 176 11.83 -8.49 -11.72
N LEU A 177 11.67 -7.40 -10.98
CA LEU A 177 10.39 -6.95 -10.46
C LEU A 177 10.06 -5.57 -11.00
N LEU A 178 8.82 -5.41 -11.49
CA LEU A 178 8.19 -4.12 -11.75
C LEU A 178 7.16 -3.86 -10.64
N TYR A 179 7.16 -2.66 -10.04
CA TYR A 179 6.30 -2.42 -8.90
C TYR A 179 5.76 -0.99 -8.81
N PHE A 180 4.61 -0.86 -8.12
CA PHE A 180 4.01 0.40 -7.70
C PHE A 180 3.93 0.49 -6.18
N LYS A 181 4.07 1.71 -5.64
CA LYS A 181 3.91 2.02 -4.21
C LYS A 181 2.85 3.09 -3.94
N GLN A 182 2.37 3.77 -4.98
CA GLN A 182 1.33 4.78 -4.87
C GLN A 182 -0.02 4.12 -5.15
N SER A 183 -1.03 4.44 -4.33
CA SER A 183 -2.38 3.86 -4.46
C SER A 183 -2.98 4.15 -5.83
N GLU A 184 -2.84 5.36 -6.32
CA GLU A 184 -3.39 5.83 -7.59
C GLU A 184 -2.91 4.97 -8.77
N HIS A 185 -1.61 4.71 -8.85
CA HIS A 185 -1.05 3.86 -9.91
C HIS A 185 -1.52 2.40 -9.81
N ILE A 186 -1.75 1.90 -8.58
CA ILE A 186 -2.27 0.55 -8.37
C ILE A 186 -3.74 0.47 -8.79
N GLU A 187 -4.55 1.46 -8.41
CA GLU A 187 -5.96 1.60 -8.76
C GLU A 187 -6.15 1.63 -10.27
N ASP A 188 -5.40 2.49 -10.98
CA ASP A 188 -5.42 2.61 -12.43
C ASP A 188 -4.99 1.31 -13.12
N PHE A 189 -3.91 0.69 -12.66
CA PHE A 189 -3.42 -0.57 -13.22
C PHE A 189 -4.44 -1.70 -13.05
N LEU A 190 -4.99 -1.90 -11.84
CA LEU A 190 -5.98 -2.93 -11.57
C LEU A 190 -7.27 -2.73 -12.39
N THR A 191 -7.72 -1.48 -12.50
CA THR A 191 -8.88 -1.12 -13.32
C THR A 191 -8.62 -1.48 -14.79
N LYS A 192 -7.47 -1.09 -15.33
CA LYS A 192 -7.10 -1.35 -16.73
C LYS A 192 -7.04 -2.84 -17.05
N ILE A 193 -6.46 -3.65 -16.18
CA ILE A 193 -6.35 -5.10 -16.42
C ILE A 193 -7.66 -5.88 -16.16
N GLY A 194 -8.69 -5.24 -15.57
CA GLY A 194 -10.03 -5.81 -15.40
C GLY A 194 -10.38 -6.23 -13.98
N ALA A 195 -9.83 -5.56 -12.96
CA ALA A 195 -10.17 -5.73 -11.55
C ALA A 195 -10.66 -4.42 -10.90
N PRO A 196 -11.77 -3.80 -11.39
CA PRO A 196 -12.27 -2.54 -10.87
C PRO A 196 -12.82 -2.63 -9.44
N ALA A 197 -13.36 -3.78 -9.03
CA ALA A 197 -13.83 -3.94 -7.65
C ALA A 197 -12.67 -3.91 -6.65
N ALA A 198 -11.55 -4.56 -6.98
CA ALA A 198 -10.35 -4.48 -6.16
C ALA A 198 -9.74 -3.07 -6.13
N ALA A 199 -9.80 -2.31 -7.23
CA ALA A 199 -9.40 -0.91 -7.25
C ALA A 199 -10.30 -0.07 -6.31
N MET A 200 -11.60 -0.30 -6.31
CA MET A 200 -12.54 0.36 -5.40
C MET A 200 -12.27 0.03 -3.92
N ASP A 201 -11.90 -1.21 -3.60
CA ASP A 201 -11.49 -1.60 -2.24
C ASP A 201 -10.27 -0.79 -1.78
N ILE A 202 -9.30 -0.51 -2.68
CA ILE A 202 -8.12 0.31 -2.39
C ILE A 202 -8.52 1.77 -2.13
N MET A 203 -9.39 2.34 -2.98
CA MET A 203 -9.90 3.71 -2.81
C MET A 203 -10.63 3.87 -1.47
N THR A 204 -11.49 2.92 -1.12
CA THR A 204 -12.21 2.92 0.16
C THR A 204 -11.24 2.87 1.34
N ALA A 205 -10.29 1.94 1.33
CA ALA A 205 -9.27 1.83 2.39
C ALA A 205 -8.43 3.11 2.53
N LYS A 206 -8.19 3.85 1.43
CA LYS A 206 -7.48 5.13 1.45
C LYS A 206 -8.27 6.19 2.21
N VAL A 207 -9.56 6.36 1.90
CA VAL A 207 -10.45 7.32 2.57
C VAL A 207 -10.53 7.00 4.07
N ASP A 208 -10.74 5.74 4.44
CA ASP A 208 -10.81 5.31 5.84
C ASP A 208 -9.51 5.61 6.60
N LYS A 209 -8.35 5.40 5.97
CA LYS A 209 -7.05 5.76 6.55
C LYS A 209 -6.88 7.27 6.74
N GLU A 210 -7.30 8.07 5.77
CA GLU A 210 -7.22 9.53 5.86
C GLU A 210 -8.07 10.08 7.00
N ILE A 211 -9.30 9.59 7.16
CA ILE A 211 -10.20 9.95 8.26
C ILE A 211 -9.57 9.56 9.61
N ARG A 212 -9.09 8.32 9.74
CA ARG A 212 -8.47 7.80 10.97
C ARG A 212 -7.21 8.59 11.34
N ASN A 213 -6.36 8.90 10.36
CA ASN A 213 -5.15 9.69 10.56
C ASN A 213 -5.46 11.15 10.92
N GLY A 214 -6.53 11.72 10.37
CA GLY A 214 -7.03 13.05 10.73
C GLY A 214 -7.47 13.09 12.18
N ALA A 215 -8.32 12.17 12.61
CA ALA A 215 -8.79 12.05 13.99
C ALA A 215 -7.63 11.84 14.99
N ASN A 216 -6.69 10.95 14.68
CA ASN A 216 -5.52 10.71 15.52
C ASN A 216 -4.63 11.95 15.65
N ARG A 217 -4.42 12.71 14.55
CA ARG A 217 -3.66 13.98 14.62
C ARG A 217 -4.34 15.03 15.47
N ALA A 218 -5.66 15.18 15.36
CA ALA A 218 -6.44 16.10 16.19
C ALA A 218 -6.31 15.72 17.67
N MET A 219 -6.55 14.44 18.00
CA MET A 219 -6.45 13.95 19.38
C MET A 219 -5.04 14.12 19.96
N ASN A 220 -3.99 13.83 19.20
CA ASN A 220 -2.60 14.01 19.62
C ASN A 220 -2.27 15.50 19.87
N CYS A 221 -2.81 16.40 19.04
CA CYS A 221 -2.65 17.84 19.23
C CYS A 221 -3.32 18.30 20.52
N ASP A 222 -4.57 17.87 20.78
CA ASP A 222 -5.31 18.22 22.01
C ASP A 222 -4.61 17.68 23.25
N MET A 223 -4.16 16.42 23.23
CA MET A 223 -3.38 15.83 24.33
C MET A 223 -2.08 16.59 24.61
N ALA A 224 -1.35 16.98 23.55
CA ALA A 224 -0.12 17.76 23.69
C ALA A 224 -0.40 19.15 24.30
N ASN A 225 -1.52 19.80 23.95
CA ASN A 225 -1.93 21.07 24.52
C ASN A 225 -2.33 20.93 25.99
N VAL A 226 -3.07 19.88 26.35
CA VAL A 226 -3.42 19.57 27.75
C VAL A 226 -2.17 19.33 28.57
N ASN A 227 -1.25 18.47 28.11
CA ASN A 227 0.00 18.18 28.81
C ASN A 227 0.85 19.44 29.04
N LYS A 228 1.03 20.29 28.00
CA LYS A 228 1.74 21.57 28.16
C LYS A 228 1.07 22.49 29.20
N THR A 229 -0.25 22.47 29.28
CA THR A 229 -0.99 23.28 30.27
C THR A 229 -0.76 22.74 31.68
N LEU A 230 -0.79 21.43 31.85
CA LEU A 230 -0.54 20.77 33.14
C LEU A 230 0.90 20.95 33.60
N ASP A 231 1.88 20.76 32.72
CA ASP A 231 3.31 20.96 33.03
C ASP A 231 3.58 22.37 33.46
N ALA A 232 3.07 23.37 32.71
CA ALA A 232 3.18 24.77 33.10
C ALA A 232 2.49 25.08 34.43
N ALA A 233 1.35 24.46 34.70
CA ALA A 233 0.63 24.62 35.96
C ALA A 233 1.44 24.04 37.13
N GLN A 234 2.06 22.87 36.96
CA GLN A 234 2.93 22.26 38.01
C GLN A 234 4.16 23.12 38.28
N GLU A 235 4.84 23.62 37.24
CA GLU A 235 5.94 24.57 37.42
C GLU A 235 5.51 25.82 38.18
N GLN A 236 4.33 26.39 37.89
CA GLN A 236 3.78 27.54 38.57
C GLN A 236 3.50 27.23 40.03
N VAL A 237 2.88 26.09 40.34
CA VAL A 237 2.60 25.65 41.70
C VAL A 237 3.91 25.53 42.49
N GLY A 238 4.92 24.83 41.94
CA GLY A 238 6.21 24.67 42.58
C GLY A 238 6.94 25.98 42.85
N ALA A 239 6.87 26.93 41.92
CA ALA A 239 7.42 28.28 42.10
C ALA A 239 6.71 29.08 43.21
N ILE A 240 5.38 29.01 43.25
CA ILE A 240 4.59 29.66 44.28
C ILE A 240 4.83 29.07 45.66
N GLU A 241 4.96 27.75 45.77
CA GLU A 241 5.30 27.09 47.03
C GLU A 241 6.69 27.50 47.55
N LYS A 242 7.67 27.65 46.62
CA LYS A 242 9.00 28.13 46.95
C LYS A 242 8.95 29.56 47.51
N LEU A 243 8.22 30.44 46.85
CA LEU A 243 8.00 31.83 47.32
C LEU A 243 7.32 31.84 48.70
N ARG A 244 6.30 31.02 48.92
CA ARG A 244 5.52 30.99 50.17
C ARG A 244 6.38 30.58 51.41
N ARG A 245 7.46 29.86 51.18
CA ARG A 245 8.42 29.42 52.23
C ARG A 245 9.49 30.49 52.51
N ASN A 246 9.46 31.62 51.78
CA ASN A 246 10.49 32.67 51.88
C ASN A 246 9.87 33.98 52.36
N ALA A 247 10.63 34.82 53.06
CA ALA A 247 10.20 36.14 53.56
C ALA A 247 9.76 37.11 52.45
N ARG A 248 10.19 36.86 51.19
CA ARG A 248 9.71 37.61 50.00
C ARG A 248 8.20 37.51 49.77
N TRP A 249 7.55 36.45 50.26
CA TRP A 249 6.10 36.31 50.15
C TRP A 249 5.35 37.50 50.69
N ASP A 250 5.76 38.04 51.86
CA ASP A 250 5.11 39.16 52.54
C ASP A 250 5.32 40.50 51.82
N THR A 251 6.35 40.59 50.99
CA THR A 251 6.65 41.79 50.17
C THR A 251 5.95 41.81 48.82
N LEU A 252 5.30 40.69 48.41
CA LEU A 252 4.60 40.61 47.13
C LEU A 252 3.34 41.53 47.11
N PRO A 253 3.09 42.19 45.97
CA PRO A 253 1.86 42.95 45.78
C PRO A 253 0.62 42.05 45.95
N GLU A 254 -0.45 42.60 46.59
CA GLU A 254 -1.68 41.89 46.90
C GLU A 254 -2.26 41.13 45.69
N LYS A 255 -2.25 41.77 44.49
CA LYS A 255 -2.71 41.12 43.21
C LYS A 255 -1.94 39.91 42.84
N LEU A 256 -0.65 39.80 43.16
CA LEU A 256 0.17 38.63 42.92
C LEU A 256 -0.11 37.51 43.94
N ARG A 257 -0.30 37.87 45.22
CA ARG A 257 -0.68 36.92 46.27
C ARG A 257 -2.03 36.27 45.99
N GLN A 258 -3.03 37.07 45.58
CA GLN A 258 -4.34 36.54 45.15
C GLN A 258 -4.22 35.60 43.96
N THR A 259 -3.43 35.96 42.94
CA THR A 259 -3.17 35.07 41.77
C THR A 259 -2.50 33.78 42.19
N ALA A 260 -1.52 33.83 43.09
CA ALA A 260 -0.86 32.66 43.62
C ALA A 260 -1.81 31.76 44.42
N ALA A 261 -2.68 32.34 45.28
CA ALA A 261 -3.69 31.59 46.02
C ALA A 261 -4.65 30.84 45.08
N LEU A 262 -5.16 31.50 44.04
CA LEU A 262 -6.02 30.86 43.04
C LEU A 262 -5.33 29.69 42.31
N ARG A 263 -4.01 29.82 41.96
CA ARG A 263 -3.29 28.73 41.32
C ARG A 263 -3.11 27.55 42.25
N LEU A 264 -2.85 27.77 43.53
CA LEU A 264 -2.73 26.69 44.51
C LEU A 264 -4.08 26.01 44.80
N GLU A 265 -5.18 26.78 44.81
CA GLU A 265 -6.53 26.25 44.98
C GLU A 265 -7.02 25.45 43.76
N TYR A 266 -6.63 25.88 42.54
CA TYR A 266 -7.03 25.26 41.28
C TYR A 266 -5.83 24.95 40.41
N PRO A 267 -5.03 23.91 40.77
CA PRO A 267 -3.77 23.58 40.08
C PRO A 267 -3.95 23.09 38.65
N GLU A 268 -5.12 22.53 38.33
CA GLU A 268 -5.41 21.94 36.98
C GLU A 268 -5.99 22.95 36.00
N LEU A 269 -6.50 24.12 36.47
CA LEU A 269 -7.16 25.06 35.58
C LEU A 269 -6.19 25.79 34.66
N SER A 270 -6.63 26.03 33.43
CA SER A 270 -5.91 26.88 32.48
C SER A 270 -5.88 28.35 32.95
N LEU A 271 -4.93 29.13 32.40
CA LEU A 271 -4.85 30.56 32.74
C LEU A 271 -6.12 31.35 32.36
N VAL A 272 -6.88 30.88 31.38
CA VAL A 272 -8.19 31.49 31.01
C VAL A 272 -9.19 31.26 32.13
N GLN A 273 -9.35 30.02 32.55
CA GLN A 273 -10.27 29.66 33.64
C GLN A 273 -9.89 30.29 34.97
N LEU A 274 -8.59 30.42 35.30
CA LEU A 274 -8.12 31.14 36.48
C LEU A 274 -8.42 32.65 36.39
N ALA A 275 -8.32 33.25 35.20
CA ALA A 275 -8.63 34.64 34.97
C ALA A 275 -10.11 34.95 35.22
N GLU A 276 -11.00 34.03 34.89
CA GLU A 276 -12.44 34.09 35.13
C GLU A 276 -12.78 33.94 36.63
N LYS A 277 -11.95 33.23 37.39
CA LYS A 277 -12.10 33.05 38.85
C LYS A 277 -11.67 34.27 39.71
N CYS A 278 -10.97 35.25 39.12
CA CYS A 278 -10.61 36.46 39.81
C CYS A 278 -11.83 37.32 40.11
N ASP A 279 -11.81 38.08 41.22
CA ASP A 279 -12.80 39.07 41.56
C ASP A 279 -12.15 40.48 41.66
N PRO A 280 -12.45 41.40 40.72
CA PRO A 280 -13.19 41.18 39.47
C PRO A 280 -12.42 40.33 38.45
N PRO A 281 -13.11 39.63 37.48
CA PRO A 281 -12.48 38.83 36.44
C PRO A 281 -11.47 39.64 35.64
N VAL A 282 -10.36 38.96 35.23
CA VAL A 282 -9.29 39.61 34.46
C VAL A 282 -9.10 38.95 33.12
N THR A 283 -8.35 39.56 32.19
CA THR A 283 -8.04 38.96 30.91
C THR A 283 -6.95 37.89 31.05
N LYS A 284 -6.94 36.92 30.11
CA LYS A 284 -5.86 35.91 30.00
C LYS A 284 -4.47 36.55 29.99
N SER A 285 -4.31 37.68 29.28
CA SER A 285 -3.04 38.41 29.20
C SER A 285 -2.60 38.94 30.53
N CYS A 286 -3.55 39.52 31.33
CA CYS A 286 -3.29 40.00 32.67
C CYS A 286 -2.88 38.84 33.61
N MET A 287 -3.61 37.73 33.58
CA MET A 287 -3.29 36.52 34.35
C MET A 287 -1.90 35.97 34.00
N ASN A 288 -1.59 35.86 32.71
CA ASN A 288 -0.28 35.42 32.24
C ASN A 288 0.85 36.34 32.71
N HIS A 289 0.65 37.66 32.65
CA HIS A 289 1.62 38.61 33.14
C HIS A 289 1.88 38.47 34.65
N ARG A 290 0.80 38.35 35.47
CA ARG A 290 0.92 38.12 36.91
C ARG A 290 1.66 36.82 37.22
N MET A 291 1.32 35.73 36.53
CA MET A 291 1.96 34.43 36.71
C MET A 291 3.44 34.48 36.33
N ARG A 292 3.80 35.15 35.22
CA ARG A 292 5.19 35.32 34.82
C ARG A 292 6.00 36.08 35.86
N LYS A 293 5.45 37.14 36.45
CA LYS A 293 6.09 37.86 37.58
C LYS A 293 6.32 36.96 38.79
N LEU A 294 5.34 36.12 39.17
CA LEU A 294 5.52 35.15 40.25
C LEU A 294 6.66 34.15 39.96
N MET A 295 6.74 33.68 38.70
CA MET A 295 7.82 32.79 38.25
C MET A 295 9.20 33.47 38.26
N GLU A 296 9.28 34.75 37.91
CA GLU A 296 10.51 35.57 37.94
C GLU A 296 10.99 35.75 39.38
N GLU A 297 10.11 36.16 40.29
CA GLU A 297 10.44 36.30 41.72
C GLU A 297 10.91 34.98 42.37
N ALA A 298 10.33 33.86 41.95
CA ALA A 298 10.74 32.53 42.44
C ALA A 298 12.12 32.07 41.91
N LYS A 299 12.57 32.60 40.77
CA LYS A 299 13.89 32.29 40.18
C LYS A 299 15.01 33.04 40.89
N GLU A 300 14.72 34.17 41.52
CA GLU A 300 15.70 34.97 42.23
C GLU A 300 15.96 34.46 43.68
N LEU A 301 15.28 33.38 44.07
CA LEU A 301 15.45 32.67 45.34
C LEU A 301 16.34 31.43 45.15
#